data_6592c72772084a9ccf743a9a2b4f4e0e
#
_entry.id   6592c72772084a9ccf743a9a2b4f4e0e
#
_cell.length_a   1.000
_cell.length_b   1.000
_cell.length_c   1.000
_cell.angle_alpha   90.00
_cell.angle_beta   90.00
_cell.angle_gamma   90.00
#
_symmetry.space_group_name_H-M   'P 1'
#
loop_
_entity.id
_entity.type
_entity.pdbx_description
1 polymer ?
#
loop_
_entity_poly.entity_id
_entity_poly.type
_entity_poly.pdbx_seq_one_letter_code
_entity_poly.pdbx_strand_id
1 'polypeptide(L)'
;ENTHVYNSLSQFVNFWGGDYFDWTDPKTKDAARYMKSMLDEKNTSPAQFVDQYEQMEEKFIRGKYGCVFMYTSALGTFLDADVYGKNKIHMAPLPVLHKKKATNIATWQYVLNNASENKDAAVRFLQYAAGYEGSTEYAKIMKSYPDRVDVIENEDIDLEGIDMIRKYLREYTLNARPLCENSMGAVSDMGKLFQGYVLGQCEEDSFFEQAQNCINTYY
;
A
#
# COMPACT_ATOMS: atom_id res chain seq x y z
N GLU A 1 1.13 -2.03 -12.74
CA GLU A 1 1.85 -0.74 -12.70
C GLU A 1 3.03 -0.83 -11.74
N ASN A 2 4.22 -0.31 -12.13
CA ASN A 2 5.45 -0.46 -11.35
C ASN A 2 5.35 0.09 -9.92
N THR A 3 4.55 1.12 -9.71
CA THR A 3 4.29 1.71 -8.40
C THR A 3 3.63 0.72 -7.42
N HIS A 4 2.71 -0.10 -7.91
CA HIS A 4 2.05 -1.11 -7.07
C HIS A 4 2.97 -2.28 -6.76
N VAL A 5 3.80 -2.67 -7.70
CA VAL A 5 4.86 -3.67 -7.47
C VAL A 5 5.78 -3.20 -6.33
N TYR A 6 6.21 -1.94 -6.37
CA TYR A 6 6.98 -1.33 -5.30
C TYR A 6 6.27 -1.40 -3.94
N ASN A 7 4.99 -1.03 -3.87
CA ASN A 7 4.26 -1.02 -2.61
C ASN A 7 4.17 -2.42 -1.99
N SER A 8 3.95 -3.45 -2.82
CA SER A 8 3.96 -4.84 -2.36
C SER A 8 5.33 -5.25 -1.86
N LEU A 9 6.38 -4.96 -2.62
CA LEU A 9 7.76 -5.30 -2.26
C LEU A 9 8.15 -4.66 -0.91
N SER A 10 7.90 -3.36 -0.73
CA SER A 10 8.22 -2.67 0.51
C SER A 10 7.42 -3.22 1.70
N GLN A 11 6.17 -3.63 1.50
CA GLN A 11 5.38 -4.29 2.55
C GLN A 11 6.01 -5.63 2.96
N PHE A 12 6.46 -6.44 2.02
CA PHE A 12 7.12 -7.71 2.33
C PHE A 12 8.47 -7.51 3.01
N VAL A 13 9.27 -6.53 2.58
CA VAL A 13 10.51 -6.15 3.28
C VAL A 13 10.22 -5.80 4.75
N ASN A 14 9.16 -5.04 5.01
CA ASN A 14 8.74 -4.69 6.36
C ASN A 14 8.29 -5.92 7.18
N PHE A 15 7.60 -6.89 6.58
CA PHE A 15 7.24 -8.15 7.25
C PHE A 15 8.46 -8.94 7.71
N TRP A 16 9.54 -8.93 6.94
CA TRP A 16 10.80 -9.58 7.30
C TRP A 16 11.62 -8.76 8.30
N GLY A 17 11.26 -7.49 8.52
CA GLY A 17 12.04 -6.56 9.33
C GLY A 17 13.39 -6.24 8.69
N GLY A 18 13.42 -6.22 7.36
CA GLY A 18 14.51 -5.72 6.55
C GLY A 18 14.50 -4.20 6.44
N ASP A 19 15.51 -3.66 5.80
CA ASP A 19 15.59 -2.25 5.44
C ASP A 19 15.47 -2.10 3.93
N TYR A 20 14.44 -1.38 3.48
CA TYR A 20 14.23 -1.13 2.05
C TYR A 20 15.40 -0.38 1.40
N PHE A 21 16.19 0.33 2.16
CA PHE A 21 17.37 1.06 1.67
C PHE A 21 18.66 0.22 1.66
N ASP A 22 18.64 -0.97 2.23
CA ASP A 22 19.77 -1.88 2.26
C ASP A 22 19.43 -3.22 1.60
N TRP A 23 19.80 -3.35 0.33
CA TRP A 23 19.65 -4.58 -0.46
C TRP A 23 20.80 -5.56 -0.24
N THR A 24 21.73 -5.25 0.65
CA THR A 24 22.74 -6.19 1.15
C THR A 24 22.23 -6.96 2.36
N ASP A 25 21.24 -6.43 3.10
CA ASP A 25 20.60 -7.09 4.25
C ASP A 25 19.94 -8.41 3.83
N PRO A 26 20.32 -9.55 4.46
CA PRO A 26 19.69 -10.84 4.21
C PRO A 26 18.16 -10.84 4.34
N LYS A 27 17.59 -10.08 5.27
CA LYS A 27 16.15 -10.01 5.48
C LYS A 27 15.44 -9.34 4.31
N THR A 28 16.03 -8.28 3.76
CA THR A 28 15.51 -7.60 2.56
C THR A 28 15.53 -8.55 1.37
N LYS A 29 16.65 -9.27 1.18
CA LYS A 29 16.77 -10.29 0.13
C LYS A 29 15.77 -11.43 0.30
N ASP A 30 15.60 -11.94 1.51
CA ASP A 30 14.69 -13.05 1.80
C ASP A 30 13.22 -12.66 1.56
N ALA A 31 12.83 -11.41 1.82
CA ALA A 31 11.51 -10.92 1.48
C ALA A 31 11.24 -10.95 -0.05
N ALA A 32 12.22 -10.52 -0.86
CA ALA A 32 12.12 -10.56 -2.30
C ALA A 32 12.10 -12.00 -2.84
N ARG A 33 12.93 -12.89 -2.28
CA ARG A 33 12.92 -14.34 -2.59
C ARG A 33 11.58 -14.97 -2.30
N TYR A 34 10.99 -14.65 -1.15
CA TYR A 34 9.67 -15.17 -0.79
C TYR A 34 8.60 -14.75 -1.79
N MET A 35 8.57 -13.49 -2.20
CA MET A 35 7.62 -13.04 -3.22
C MET A 35 7.82 -13.77 -4.56
N LYS A 36 9.07 -14.00 -4.96
CA LYS A 36 9.36 -14.80 -6.16
C LYS A 36 8.91 -16.25 -6.00
N SER A 37 9.14 -16.87 -4.84
CA SER A 37 8.73 -18.26 -4.58
C SER A 37 7.21 -18.44 -4.69
N MET A 38 6.41 -17.45 -4.32
CA MET A 38 4.95 -17.50 -4.49
C MET A 38 4.54 -17.66 -5.96
N LEU A 39 5.32 -17.09 -6.89
CA LEU A 39 5.11 -17.27 -8.32
C LEU A 39 5.61 -18.64 -8.79
N ASP A 40 6.81 -19.04 -8.39
CA ASP A 40 7.43 -20.32 -8.77
C ASP A 40 6.59 -21.51 -8.28
N GLU A 41 6.00 -21.42 -7.09
CA GLU A 41 5.08 -22.39 -6.50
C GLU A 41 3.63 -22.30 -7.02
N LYS A 42 3.35 -21.39 -7.94
CA LYS A 42 2.03 -21.13 -8.52
C LYS A 42 0.95 -20.70 -7.52
N ASN A 43 1.37 -20.16 -6.38
CA ASN A 43 0.47 -19.54 -5.40
C ASN A 43 -0.06 -18.18 -5.90
N THR A 44 0.63 -17.59 -6.86
CA THR A 44 0.22 -16.38 -7.57
C THR A 44 0.47 -16.51 -9.07
N SER A 45 -0.01 -15.57 -9.86
CA SER A 45 0.09 -15.55 -11.32
C SER A 45 1.03 -14.45 -11.79
N PRO A 46 1.78 -14.63 -12.89
CA PRO A 46 2.57 -13.55 -13.50
C PRO A 46 1.75 -12.28 -13.80
N ALA A 47 0.45 -12.42 -14.05
CA ALA A 47 -0.44 -11.30 -14.30
C ALA A 47 -0.47 -10.30 -13.13
N GLN A 48 -0.31 -10.75 -11.88
CA GLN A 48 -0.30 -9.86 -10.71
C GLN A 48 0.85 -8.85 -10.72
N PHE A 49 1.94 -9.14 -11.41
CA PHE A 49 3.09 -8.25 -11.51
C PHE A 49 2.99 -7.25 -12.67
N VAL A 50 1.99 -7.40 -13.54
CA VAL A 50 1.76 -6.52 -14.71
C VAL A 50 0.40 -5.84 -14.69
N ASP A 51 -0.57 -6.36 -13.96
CA ASP A 51 -1.91 -5.77 -13.83
C ASP A 51 -1.86 -4.37 -13.21
N GLN A 52 -2.77 -3.53 -13.63
CA GLN A 52 -3.07 -2.27 -12.97
C GLN A 52 -3.99 -2.50 -11.77
N TYR A 53 -4.08 -1.51 -10.89
CA TYR A 53 -4.84 -1.61 -9.64
C TYR A 53 -6.31 -1.98 -9.89
N GLU A 54 -6.97 -1.27 -10.80
CA GLU A 54 -8.37 -1.49 -11.14
C GLU A 54 -8.60 -2.88 -11.77
N GLN A 55 -7.63 -3.40 -12.52
CA GLN A 55 -7.68 -4.75 -13.07
C GLN A 55 -7.61 -5.82 -11.96
N MET A 56 -6.83 -5.56 -10.91
CA MET A 56 -6.78 -6.46 -9.76
C MET A 56 -8.08 -6.46 -8.97
N GLU A 57 -8.68 -5.27 -8.73
CA GLU A 57 -10.00 -5.15 -8.11
C GLU A 57 -11.06 -5.92 -8.89
N GLU A 58 -11.16 -5.70 -10.20
CA GLU A 58 -12.12 -6.37 -11.06
C GLU A 58 -11.95 -7.89 -11.03
N LYS A 59 -10.72 -8.38 -11.15
CA LYS A 59 -10.44 -9.83 -11.10
C LYS A 59 -10.78 -10.43 -9.74
N PHE A 60 -10.57 -9.70 -8.65
CA PHE A 60 -10.94 -10.15 -7.30
C PHE A 60 -12.47 -10.19 -7.14
N ILE A 61 -13.19 -9.17 -7.57
CA ILE A 61 -14.66 -9.12 -7.59
C ILE A 61 -15.24 -10.33 -8.37
N ARG A 62 -14.59 -10.69 -9.47
CA ARG A 62 -14.97 -11.86 -10.30
C ARG A 62 -14.53 -13.21 -9.74
N GLY A 63 -13.95 -13.24 -8.53
CA GLY A 63 -13.52 -14.49 -7.89
C GLY A 63 -12.31 -15.16 -8.55
N LYS A 64 -11.47 -14.39 -9.25
CA LYS A 64 -10.24 -14.94 -9.86
C LYS A 64 -9.09 -15.08 -8.87
N TYR A 65 -9.17 -14.40 -7.73
CA TYR A 65 -8.21 -14.47 -6.65
C TYR A 65 -8.90 -14.90 -5.36
N GLY A 66 -8.29 -15.81 -4.60
CA GLY A 66 -8.77 -16.24 -3.28
C GLY A 66 -8.52 -15.19 -2.20
N CYS A 67 -7.42 -14.45 -2.32
CA CYS A 67 -7.11 -13.30 -1.48
C CYS A 67 -6.23 -12.30 -2.25
N VAL A 68 -6.23 -11.07 -1.79
CA VAL A 68 -5.42 -9.98 -2.38
C VAL A 68 -4.98 -9.01 -1.30
N PHE A 69 -3.74 -8.50 -1.40
CA PHE A 69 -3.29 -7.37 -0.61
C PHE A 69 -3.69 -6.09 -1.33
N MET A 70 -4.51 -5.28 -0.68
CA MET A 70 -5.00 -4.03 -1.26
C MET A 70 -4.98 -2.89 -0.24
N TYR A 71 -5.03 -1.68 -0.74
CA TYR A 71 -5.27 -0.52 0.10
C TYR A 71 -6.70 -0.53 0.64
N THR A 72 -6.88 0.03 1.81
CA THR A 72 -8.19 0.15 2.44
C THR A 72 -9.19 1.00 1.64
N SER A 73 -8.71 1.83 0.71
CA SER A 73 -9.55 2.57 -0.23
C SER A 73 -10.39 1.70 -1.17
N ALA A 74 -9.99 0.45 -1.40
CA ALA A 74 -10.77 -0.52 -2.20
C ALA A 74 -12.09 -0.94 -1.52
N LEU A 75 -12.22 -0.74 -0.22
CA LEU A 75 -13.41 -1.16 0.53
C LEU A 75 -14.70 -0.58 -0.04
N GLY A 76 -14.70 0.72 -0.38
CA GLY A 76 -15.86 1.37 -1.00
C GLY A 76 -16.30 0.67 -2.29
N THR A 77 -15.35 0.33 -3.16
CA THR A 77 -15.61 -0.39 -4.41
C THR A 77 -16.27 -1.75 -4.16
N PHE A 78 -15.80 -2.50 -3.16
CA PHE A 78 -16.36 -3.83 -2.85
C PHE A 78 -17.74 -3.75 -2.20
N LEU A 79 -17.99 -2.75 -1.37
CA LEU A 79 -19.31 -2.50 -0.78
C LEU A 79 -20.32 -2.10 -1.85
N ASP A 80 -19.95 -1.22 -2.77
CA ASP A 80 -20.83 -0.74 -3.84
C ASP A 80 -21.13 -1.81 -4.91
N ALA A 81 -20.17 -2.73 -5.14
CA ALA A 81 -20.37 -3.87 -6.04
C ALA A 81 -21.21 -5.02 -5.43
N ASP A 82 -21.70 -4.88 -4.21
CA ASP A 82 -22.43 -5.93 -3.46
C ASP A 82 -21.69 -7.28 -3.38
N VAL A 83 -20.37 -7.23 -3.34
CA VAL A 83 -19.52 -8.44 -3.22
C VAL A 83 -18.94 -8.61 -1.81
N TYR A 84 -19.20 -7.67 -0.92
CA TYR A 84 -18.73 -7.69 0.46
C TYR A 84 -19.80 -8.26 1.40
N GLY A 85 -19.42 -9.01 2.43
CA GLY A 85 -20.30 -9.50 3.48
C GLY A 85 -20.24 -11.01 3.72
N LYS A 86 -21.21 -11.55 4.44
CA LYS A 86 -21.25 -12.97 4.80
C LYS A 86 -21.26 -13.87 3.56
N ASN A 87 -20.32 -14.80 3.51
CA ASN A 87 -20.08 -15.71 2.38
C ASN A 87 -19.63 -15.02 1.07
N LYS A 88 -19.12 -13.81 1.18
CA LYS A 88 -18.59 -13.02 0.09
C LYS A 88 -17.15 -12.58 0.43
N ILE A 89 -16.66 -11.51 -0.20
CA ILE A 89 -15.38 -10.91 0.14
C ILE A 89 -15.44 -10.33 1.56
N HIS A 90 -14.37 -10.52 2.31
CA HIS A 90 -14.17 -9.92 3.63
C HIS A 90 -12.80 -9.28 3.73
N MET A 91 -12.71 -8.20 4.46
CA MET A 91 -11.45 -7.64 4.89
C MET A 91 -10.90 -8.46 6.06
N ALA A 92 -9.63 -8.80 6.00
CA ALA A 92 -8.92 -9.50 7.06
C ALA A 92 -7.66 -8.72 7.45
N PRO A 93 -7.21 -8.83 8.71
CA PRO A 93 -5.93 -8.28 9.10
C PRO A 93 -4.79 -8.82 8.24
N LEU A 94 -3.78 -7.98 7.99
CA LEU A 94 -2.56 -8.43 7.34
C LEU A 94 -1.95 -9.61 8.12
N PRO A 95 -1.46 -10.63 7.44
CA PRO A 95 -0.80 -11.75 8.10
C PRO A 95 0.45 -11.27 8.82
N VAL A 96 0.76 -11.87 9.96
CA VAL A 96 2.03 -11.66 10.66
C VAL A 96 3.06 -12.60 10.05
N LEU A 97 3.65 -12.18 8.93
CA LEU A 97 4.74 -12.91 8.32
C LEU A 97 6.04 -12.64 9.06
N HIS A 98 6.85 -13.65 9.16
CA HIS A 98 8.18 -13.58 9.78
C HIS A 98 8.20 -12.88 11.16
N LYS A 99 7.11 -13.02 11.93
CA LYS A 99 6.93 -12.48 13.29
C LYS A 99 6.91 -10.95 13.40
N LYS A 100 6.74 -10.22 12.31
CA LYS A 100 6.64 -8.74 12.32
C LYS A 100 5.20 -8.30 12.06
N LYS A 101 4.71 -7.46 12.95
CA LYS A 101 3.47 -6.70 12.74
C LYS A 101 3.83 -5.38 12.10
N ALA A 102 3.69 -5.28 10.80
CA ALA A 102 4.01 -4.09 10.02
C ALA A 102 2.95 -3.83 8.96
N THR A 103 2.68 -2.59 8.66
CA THR A 103 1.83 -2.17 7.56
C THR A 103 2.36 -0.90 6.92
N ASN A 104 2.20 -0.81 5.61
CA ASN A 104 2.47 0.42 4.90
C ASN A 104 1.28 1.37 5.05
N ILE A 105 1.57 2.65 5.19
CA ILE A 105 0.59 3.72 5.12
C ILE A 105 0.84 4.57 3.89
N ALA A 106 -0.22 4.93 3.21
CA ALA A 106 -0.21 5.89 2.11
C ALA A 106 -1.45 6.76 2.24
N THR A 107 -1.27 8.07 2.09
CA THR A 107 -2.34 9.05 2.18
C THR A 107 -2.36 9.94 0.96
N TRP A 108 -3.54 10.37 0.58
CA TRP A 108 -3.71 11.46 -0.37
C TRP A 108 -3.61 12.79 0.37
N GLN A 109 -3.02 13.78 -0.27
CA GLN A 109 -2.81 15.09 0.33
C GLN A 109 -3.41 16.19 -0.54
N TYR A 110 -4.10 17.12 0.08
CA TYR A 110 -4.44 18.38 -0.56
C TYR A 110 -3.24 19.33 -0.45
N VAL A 111 -2.92 20.00 -1.53
CA VAL A 111 -1.84 20.99 -1.56
C VAL A 111 -2.35 22.31 -2.09
N LEU A 112 -1.83 23.40 -1.54
CA LEU A 112 -2.10 24.74 -2.04
C LEU A 112 -1.12 25.09 -3.16
N ASN A 113 -1.67 25.35 -4.35
CA ASN A 113 -0.86 25.87 -5.45
C ASN A 113 -0.41 27.30 -5.13
N ASN A 114 0.91 27.53 -5.17
CA ASN A 114 1.47 28.85 -4.89
C ASN A 114 1.04 29.93 -5.91
N ALA A 115 0.66 29.55 -7.11
CA ALA A 115 0.13 30.45 -8.14
C ALA A 115 -1.36 30.79 -7.95
N SER A 116 -2.04 30.24 -6.93
CA SER A 116 -3.46 30.54 -6.69
C SER A 116 -3.64 32.00 -6.29
N GLU A 117 -4.63 32.66 -6.93
CA GLU A 117 -5.06 34.02 -6.58
C GLU A 117 -6.04 34.03 -5.37
N ASN A 118 -6.57 32.86 -4.97
CA ASN A 118 -7.54 32.71 -3.89
C ASN A 118 -6.97 31.95 -2.69
N LYS A 119 -5.74 32.26 -2.24
CA LYS A 119 -5.02 31.50 -1.22
C LYS A 119 -5.78 31.42 0.11
N ASP A 120 -6.36 32.54 0.56
CA ASP A 120 -7.09 32.58 1.83
C ASP A 120 -8.34 31.67 1.83
N ALA A 121 -9.05 31.62 0.70
CA ALA A 121 -10.20 30.73 0.55
C ALA A 121 -9.74 29.26 0.51
N ALA A 122 -8.66 28.98 -0.22
CA ALA A 122 -8.08 27.64 -0.29
C ALA A 122 -7.58 27.16 1.08
N VAL A 123 -6.91 28.03 1.85
CA VAL A 123 -6.48 27.68 3.23
C VAL A 123 -7.65 27.35 4.12
N ARG A 124 -8.74 28.14 4.07
CA ARG A 124 -9.96 27.83 4.83
C ARG A 124 -10.58 26.50 4.45
N PHE A 125 -10.61 26.20 3.15
CA PHE A 125 -11.05 24.87 2.67
C PHE A 125 -10.17 23.76 3.21
N LEU A 126 -8.84 23.89 3.12
CA LEU A 126 -7.89 22.91 3.64
C LEU A 126 -8.04 22.69 5.15
N GLN A 127 -8.22 23.77 5.91
CA GLN A 127 -8.47 23.69 7.36
C GLN A 127 -9.75 22.93 7.68
N TYR A 128 -10.83 23.15 6.91
CA TYR A 128 -12.07 22.39 7.07
C TYR A 128 -11.87 20.93 6.67
N ALA A 129 -11.34 20.67 5.46
CA ALA A 129 -11.20 19.31 4.91
C ALA A 129 -10.29 18.42 5.77
N ALA A 130 -9.19 18.98 6.29
CA ALA A 130 -8.28 18.29 7.22
C ALA A 130 -8.70 18.38 8.69
N GLY A 131 -9.75 19.14 8.99
CA GLY A 131 -10.33 19.27 10.34
C GLY A 131 -11.14 18.04 10.75
N TYR A 132 -11.48 17.97 12.03
CA TYR A 132 -12.25 16.84 12.58
C TYR A 132 -13.59 16.63 11.84
N GLU A 133 -14.35 17.70 11.64
CA GLU A 133 -15.65 17.66 10.98
C GLU A 133 -15.54 17.22 9.51
N GLY A 134 -14.67 17.87 8.74
CA GLY A 134 -14.45 17.54 7.33
C GLY A 134 -13.93 16.12 7.12
N SER A 135 -12.98 15.68 7.94
CA SER A 135 -12.46 14.32 7.91
C SER A 135 -13.52 13.27 8.27
N THR A 136 -14.38 13.59 9.25
CA THR A 136 -15.50 12.73 9.64
C THR A 136 -16.54 12.60 8.52
N GLU A 137 -16.96 13.69 7.91
CA GLU A 137 -17.93 13.67 6.82
C GLU A 137 -17.37 12.98 5.57
N TYR A 138 -16.11 13.25 5.23
CA TYR A 138 -15.44 12.57 4.13
C TYR A 138 -15.40 11.05 4.33
N ALA A 139 -15.03 10.60 5.52
CA ALA A 139 -14.97 9.18 5.85
C ALA A 139 -16.31 8.48 5.69
N LYS A 140 -17.40 9.10 6.16
CA LYS A 140 -18.78 8.58 6.03
C LYS A 140 -19.25 8.51 4.59
N ILE A 141 -19.04 9.57 3.82
CA ILE A 141 -19.50 9.67 2.42
C ILE A 141 -18.74 8.70 1.52
N MET A 142 -17.40 8.67 1.67
CA MET A 142 -16.51 7.86 0.84
C MET A 142 -16.35 6.41 1.33
N LYS A 143 -16.92 6.06 2.47
CA LYS A 143 -16.74 4.77 3.14
C LYS A 143 -15.25 4.40 3.29
N SER A 144 -14.44 5.40 3.60
CA SER A 144 -12.99 5.30 3.65
C SER A 144 -12.50 5.69 5.05
N TYR A 145 -11.37 5.13 5.47
CA TYR A 145 -10.85 5.47 6.79
C TYR A 145 -10.28 6.88 6.81
N PRO A 146 -10.60 7.64 7.89
CA PRO A 146 -10.04 8.98 8.06
C PRO A 146 -8.54 8.95 8.28
N ASP A 147 -7.87 10.04 7.97
CA ASP A 147 -6.43 10.26 8.18
C ASP A 147 -6.11 10.85 9.57
N ARG A 148 -7.13 11.11 10.39
CA ARG A 148 -7.01 11.66 11.74
C ARG A 148 -7.22 10.58 12.79
N VAL A 149 -6.26 10.46 13.70
CA VAL A 149 -6.32 9.48 14.80
C VAL A 149 -7.51 9.74 15.73
N ASP A 150 -7.82 11.01 16.03
CA ASP A 150 -8.94 11.38 16.90
C ASP A 150 -10.33 11.06 16.27
N VAL A 151 -10.43 11.04 14.94
CA VAL A 151 -11.63 10.55 14.24
C VAL A 151 -11.66 9.01 14.24
N ILE A 152 -10.54 8.35 13.98
CA ILE A 152 -10.47 6.88 14.01
C ILE A 152 -10.83 6.33 15.40
N GLU A 153 -10.33 6.96 16.46
CA GLU A 153 -10.56 6.53 17.85
C GLU A 153 -11.95 6.93 18.39
N ASN A 154 -12.72 7.76 17.68
CA ASN A 154 -14.07 8.08 18.07
C ASN A 154 -14.99 6.86 17.87
N GLU A 155 -15.60 6.38 18.98
CA GLU A 155 -16.48 5.20 18.99
C GLU A 155 -17.78 5.40 18.19
N ASP A 156 -18.21 6.65 17.96
CA ASP A 156 -19.39 6.99 17.15
C ASP A 156 -19.13 6.84 15.63
N ILE A 157 -17.89 6.58 15.22
CA ILE A 157 -17.55 6.33 13.83
C ILE A 157 -17.72 4.84 13.53
N ASP A 158 -18.82 4.53 12.84
CA ASP A 158 -19.13 3.17 12.37
C ASP A 158 -18.74 3.02 10.90
N LEU A 159 -17.58 2.43 10.67
CA LEU A 159 -17.07 2.06 9.35
C LEU A 159 -16.66 0.59 9.37
N GLU A 160 -16.98 -0.12 8.30
CA GLU A 160 -16.58 -1.53 8.17
C GLU A 160 -15.08 -1.71 8.43
N GLY A 161 -14.71 -2.58 9.38
CA GLY A 161 -13.33 -2.87 9.71
C GLY A 161 -12.57 -1.78 10.48
N ILE A 162 -13.21 -0.73 10.98
CA ILE A 162 -12.54 0.35 11.72
C ILE A 162 -11.75 -0.17 12.93
N ASP A 163 -12.24 -1.21 13.60
CA ASP A 163 -11.55 -1.79 14.76
C ASP A 163 -10.22 -2.46 14.38
N MET A 164 -10.11 -2.97 13.16
CA MET A 164 -8.84 -3.46 12.62
C MET A 164 -7.84 -2.30 12.45
N ILE A 165 -8.30 -1.15 11.97
CA ILE A 165 -7.45 0.04 11.83
C ILE A 165 -7.01 0.56 13.20
N ARG A 166 -7.94 0.64 14.17
CA ARG A 166 -7.61 0.97 15.57
C ARG A 166 -6.52 0.05 16.13
N LYS A 167 -6.63 -1.25 15.83
CA LYS A 167 -5.62 -2.24 16.22
C LYS A 167 -4.27 -2.00 15.54
N TYR A 168 -4.26 -1.65 14.25
CA TYR A 168 -3.02 -1.34 13.54
C TYR A 168 -2.30 -0.14 14.16
N LEU A 169 -3.01 0.92 14.50
CA LEU A 169 -2.43 2.09 15.16
C LEU A 169 -1.74 1.75 16.50
N ARG A 170 -2.25 0.75 17.22
CA ARG A 170 -1.74 0.37 18.54
C ARG A 170 -0.65 -0.69 18.50
N GLU A 171 -0.70 -1.62 17.54
CA GLU A 171 0.10 -2.85 17.59
C GLU A 171 1.10 -3.00 16.45
N TYR A 172 0.94 -2.24 15.35
CA TYR A 172 1.74 -2.42 14.15
C TYR A 172 2.76 -1.30 13.99
N THR A 173 3.92 -1.62 13.45
CA THR A 173 4.83 -0.61 12.93
C THR A 173 4.23 -0.06 11.65
N LEU A 174 4.02 1.25 11.62
CA LEU A 174 3.48 1.97 10.46
C LEU A 174 4.63 2.50 9.62
N ASN A 175 4.72 2.10 8.37
CA ASN A 175 5.81 2.49 7.48
C ASN A 175 5.27 3.38 6.38
N ALA A 176 5.80 4.59 6.27
CA ALA A 176 5.52 5.49 5.15
C ALA A 176 6.40 5.12 3.94
N ARG A 177 5.96 5.54 2.75
CA ARG A 177 6.79 5.43 1.56
C ARG A 177 8.07 6.26 1.76
N PRO A 178 9.25 5.72 1.44
CA PRO A 178 10.48 6.50 1.44
C PRO A 178 10.37 7.70 0.50
N LEU A 179 10.84 8.86 0.96
CA LEU A 179 10.81 10.10 0.19
C LEU A 179 12.22 10.50 -0.23
N CYS A 180 12.37 10.89 -1.48
CA CYS A 180 13.55 11.51 -2.05
C CYS A 180 13.13 12.57 -3.08
N GLU A 181 14.06 13.30 -3.64
CA GLU A 181 13.77 14.38 -4.59
C GLU A 181 12.95 13.88 -5.78
N ASN A 182 13.26 12.68 -6.30
CA ASN A 182 12.50 12.04 -7.38
C ASN A 182 11.91 10.69 -6.93
N SER A 183 11.02 10.74 -5.93
CA SER A 183 10.40 9.53 -5.36
C SER A 183 9.65 8.68 -6.39
N MET A 184 9.00 9.28 -7.39
CA MET A 184 8.27 8.53 -8.42
C MET A 184 9.22 7.81 -9.38
N GLY A 185 10.37 8.42 -9.70
CA GLY A 185 11.44 7.77 -10.47
C GLY A 185 11.98 6.54 -9.72
N ALA A 186 12.35 6.72 -8.45
CA ALA A 186 12.85 5.65 -7.60
C ALA A 186 11.89 4.46 -7.51
N VAL A 187 10.61 4.75 -7.25
CA VAL A 187 9.55 3.73 -7.15
C VAL A 187 9.34 3.00 -8.47
N SER A 188 9.33 3.73 -9.60
CA SER A 188 9.15 3.16 -10.93
C SER A 188 10.31 2.24 -11.32
N ASP A 189 11.55 2.67 -11.09
CA ASP A 189 12.72 1.91 -11.47
C ASP A 189 12.92 0.67 -10.60
N MET A 190 12.75 0.79 -9.28
CA MET A 190 12.75 -0.38 -8.40
C MET A 190 11.62 -1.36 -8.76
N GLY A 191 10.43 -0.87 -9.09
CA GLY A 191 9.31 -1.70 -9.52
C GLY A 191 9.63 -2.50 -10.79
N LYS A 192 10.29 -1.88 -11.78
CA LYS A 192 10.73 -2.57 -13.02
C LYS A 192 11.79 -3.63 -12.74
N LEU A 193 12.79 -3.30 -11.90
CA LEU A 193 13.84 -4.23 -11.51
C LEU A 193 13.26 -5.48 -10.84
N PHE A 194 12.38 -5.27 -9.86
CA PHE A 194 11.73 -6.35 -9.16
C PHE A 194 10.80 -7.17 -10.07
N GLN A 195 10.05 -6.52 -10.94
CA GLN A 195 9.23 -7.21 -11.94
C GLN A 195 10.09 -8.10 -12.86
N GLY A 196 11.22 -7.59 -13.34
CA GLY A 196 12.16 -8.39 -14.13
C GLY A 196 12.70 -9.60 -13.38
N TYR A 197 13.04 -9.43 -12.10
CA TYR A 197 13.52 -10.50 -11.24
C TYR A 197 12.47 -11.62 -11.03
N VAL A 198 11.26 -11.25 -10.62
CA VAL A 198 10.20 -12.25 -10.34
C VAL A 198 9.74 -12.98 -11.61
N LEU A 199 9.80 -12.32 -12.78
CA LEU A 199 9.47 -12.91 -14.08
C LEU A 199 10.64 -13.70 -14.70
N GLY A 200 11.77 -13.84 -14.00
CA GLY A 200 12.93 -14.60 -14.47
C GLY A 200 13.70 -13.95 -15.62
N GLN A 201 13.63 -12.62 -15.75
CA GLN A 201 14.32 -11.85 -16.80
C GLN A 201 15.75 -11.44 -16.38
N CYS A 202 16.10 -11.59 -15.11
CA CYS A 202 17.46 -11.39 -14.59
C CYS A 202 17.76 -12.37 -13.47
N GLU A 203 19.05 -12.65 -13.31
CA GLU A 203 19.58 -13.49 -12.23
C GLU A 203 19.49 -12.76 -10.88
N GLU A 204 19.39 -13.55 -9.81
CA GLU A 204 19.18 -13.04 -8.45
C GLU A 204 20.27 -12.07 -7.99
N ASP A 205 21.54 -12.43 -8.13
CA ASP A 205 22.65 -11.59 -7.70
C ASP A 205 22.68 -10.27 -8.46
N SER A 206 22.39 -10.32 -9.76
CA SER A 206 22.28 -9.11 -10.60
C SER A 206 21.11 -8.22 -10.16
N PHE A 207 19.97 -8.81 -9.78
CA PHE A 207 18.85 -8.04 -9.26
C PHE A 207 19.25 -7.30 -7.97
N PHE A 208 19.85 -7.98 -7.00
CA PHE A 208 20.20 -7.35 -5.72
C PHE A 208 21.26 -6.24 -5.88
N GLU A 209 22.24 -6.43 -6.77
CA GLU A 209 23.20 -5.38 -7.10
C GLU A 209 22.51 -4.15 -7.74
N GLN A 210 21.64 -4.38 -8.74
CA GLN A 210 20.91 -3.31 -9.41
C GLN A 210 19.94 -2.60 -8.46
N ALA A 211 19.30 -3.32 -7.54
CA ALA A 211 18.41 -2.75 -6.53
C ALA A 211 19.18 -1.82 -5.57
N GLN A 212 20.38 -2.25 -5.10
CA GLN A 212 21.22 -1.38 -4.29
C GLN A 212 21.69 -0.15 -5.07
N ASN A 213 22.07 -0.31 -6.33
CA ASN A 213 22.49 0.81 -7.18
C ASN A 213 21.32 1.78 -7.44
N CYS A 214 20.10 1.29 -7.61
CA CYS A 214 18.91 2.10 -7.71
C CYS A 214 18.71 2.95 -6.44
N ILE A 215 18.81 2.35 -5.27
CA ILE A 215 18.75 3.09 -3.99
C ILE A 215 19.84 4.17 -3.95
N ASN A 216 21.09 3.83 -4.20
CA ASN A 216 22.21 4.77 -4.16
C ASN A 216 22.08 5.92 -5.17
N THR A 217 21.29 5.75 -6.23
CA THR A 217 21.06 6.78 -7.25
C THR A 217 20.03 7.82 -6.78
N TYR A 218 19.04 7.41 -6.01
CA TYR A 218 17.91 8.26 -5.65
C TYR A 218 17.96 8.79 -4.21
N TYR A 219 18.72 8.15 -3.32
CA TYR A 219 18.80 8.43 -1.89
C TYR A 219 20.23 8.62 -1.41
#